data_8b48c845cbef3d2682069176b3a2ddb7
#
_entry.id   8b48c845cbef3d2682069176b3a2ddb7
#
_cell.length_a   1.000
_cell.length_b   1.000
_cell.length_c   1.000
_cell.angle_alpha   90.00
_cell.angle_beta   90.00
_cell.angle_gamma   90.00
#
_symmetry.space_group_name_H-M   'P 1'
#
loop_
_entity.id
_entity.type
_entity.pdbx_description
1 polymer ?
#
loop_
_entity_poly.entity_id
_entity_poly.type
_entity_poly.pdbx_seq_one_letter_code
_entity_poly.pdbx_strand_id
1 'polypeptide(L)'
;MFDFGADSRNEGGENGQNHKGLVTFDRKYKKDSFYAYKAWLSDEPFVHICGKRYVDRVEENTKVTVYSNQPEVELFANGKSLGKKSSPEHFFYFEAPNIGETTLVAIAGECKDESFIRKVETFNEEYRLKEKGAILNWFDVTAPEGYFSLNDKVSKIMDSEEADKIFSDFINPLMSGMMGAEKKESNEPNAMMKMIGSFTVLRLITLLSAVEVKVTKEELLDL
;
A
#
# COMPACT_ATOMS: atom_id res chain seq x y z
N MET A 1 -9.96 -6.98 -12.03
CA MET A 1 -9.91 -6.27 -10.72
C MET A 1 -9.26 -4.91 -10.93
N PHE A 2 -9.91 -3.80 -10.55
CA PHE A 2 -9.41 -2.42 -10.67
C PHE A 2 -9.52 -1.73 -9.31
N ASP A 3 -8.81 -0.61 -9.15
CA ASP A 3 -8.94 0.23 -7.97
C ASP A 3 -10.37 0.71 -7.85
N PHE A 4 -10.94 0.66 -6.67
CA PHE A 4 -12.37 0.93 -6.49
C PHE A 4 -12.68 1.52 -5.11
N GLY A 5 -13.63 2.44 -5.11
CA GLY A 5 -14.35 2.88 -3.92
C GLY A 5 -13.53 3.57 -2.85
N ALA A 6 -14.23 4.04 -1.83
CA ALA A 6 -13.65 4.58 -0.62
C ALA A 6 -13.13 3.45 0.26
N ASP A 7 -11.94 3.65 0.81
CA ASP A 7 -11.45 2.85 1.91
C ASP A 7 -11.44 3.72 3.17
N SER A 8 -12.00 3.20 4.25
CA SER A 8 -11.96 3.86 5.57
C SER A 8 -10.59 3.70 6.25
N ARG A 9 -9.68 2.97 5.66
CA ARG A 9 -8.32 2.80 6.15
C ARG A 9 -7.41 3.89 5.62
N ASN A 10 -6.41 4.23 6.41
CA ASN A 10 -5.32 5.08 5.95
C ASN A 10 -4.29 4.22 5.20
N GLU A 11 -4.54 3.97 3.93
CA GLU A 11 -3.64 3.18 3.08
C GLU A 11 -2.74 4.06 2.21
N GLY A 12 -2.82 5.38 2.40
CA GLY A 12 -2.14 6.36 1.57
C GLY A 12 -2.80 6.56 0.18
N GLY A 13 -2.33 7.55 -0.57
CA GLY A 13 -2.81 7.86 -1.91
C GLY A 13 -4.00 8.82 -1.94
N GLU A 14 -4.87 8.67 -2.94
CA GLU A 14 -6.01 9.56 -3.17
C GLU A 14 -7.17 9.25 -2.21
N ASN A 15 -7.80 10.29 -1.67
CA ASN A 15 -9.01 10.12 -0.87
C ASN A 15 -10.11 9.43 -1.71
N GLY A 16 -10.76 8.43 -1.13
CA GLY A 16 -11.87 7.72 -1.78
C GLY A 16 -11.46 6.68 -2.79
N GLN A 17 -10.18 6.35 -2.88
CA GLN A 17 -9.70 5.32 -3.77
C GLN A 17 -8.96 4.23 -3.02
N ASN A 18 -9.34 2.99 -3.30
CA ASN A 18 -8.61 1.81 -2.89
C ASN A 18 -7.62 1.42 -4.00
N HIS A 19 -6.34 1.30 -3.66
CA HIS A 19 -5.27 1.02 -4.61
C HIS A 19 -4.91 -0.46 -4.76
N LYS A 20 -5.75 -1.38 -4.26
CA LYS A 20 -5.50 -2.84 -4.31
C LYS A 20 -5.83 -3.49 -5.64
N GLY A 21 -6.33 -2.73 -6.61
CA GLY A 21 -6.63 -3.26 -7.94
C GLY A 21 -5.38 -3.55 -8.77
N LEU A 22 -5.55 -4.35 -9.82
CA LEU A 22 -4.54 -4.62 -10.84
C LEU A 22 -4.50 -3.52 -11.92
N VAL A 23 -5.56 -2.72 -12.00
CA VAL A 23 -5.75 -1.62 -12.94
C VAL A 23 -6.13 -0.38 -12.14
N THR A 24 -5.70 0.79 -12.60
CA THR A 24 -6.02 2.07 -11.94
C THR A 24 -7.53 2.35 -11.91
N PHE A 25 -7.95 3.24 -11.00
CA PHE A 25 -9.35 3.61 -10.81
C PHE A 25 -10.02 4.09 -12.11
N ASP A 26 -9.32 4.89 -12.90
CA ASP A 26 -9.77 5.38 -14.21
C ASP A 26 -9.67 4.33 -15.32
N ARG A 27 -9.17 3.12 -14.99
CA ARG A 27 -8.98 1.97 -15.89
C ARG A 27 -8.02 2.19 -17.05
N LYS A 28 -7.24 3.27 -17.04
CA LYS A 28 -6.32 3.59 -18.14
C LYS A 28 -5.01 2.81 -18.07
N TYR A 29 -4.57 2.46 -16.86
CA TYR A 29 -3.27 1.84 -16.67
C TYR A 29 -3.37 0.49 -15.98
N LYS A 30 -2.70 -0.50 -16.56
CA LYS A 30 -2.40 -1.77 -15.93
C LYS A 30 -1.18 -1.57 -15.02
N LYS A 31 -1.28 -1.97 -13.76
CA LYS A 31 -0.17 -1.89 -12.80
C LYS A 31 0.81 -3.06 -13.00
N ASP A 32 2.00 -2.96 -12.42
CA ASP A 32 2.96 -4.07 -12.47
C ASP A 32 2.37 -5.37 -11.90
N SER A 33 1.51 -5.27 -10.87
CA SER A 33 0.77 -6.41 -10.34
C SER A 33 -0.12 -7.12 -11.38
N PHE A 34 -0.67 -6.41 -12.37
CA PHE A 34 -1.40 -7.04 -13.48
C PHE A 34 -0.48 -7.99 -14.26
N TYR A 35 0.73 -7.56 -14.56
CA TYR A 35 1.70 -8.34 -15.32
C TYR A 35 2.28 -9.49 -14.50
N ALA A 36 2.39 -9.32 -13.16
CA ALA A 36 2.73 -10.44 -12.29
C ALA A 36 1.68 -11.56 -12.38
N TYR A 37 0.38 -11.23 -12.31
CA TYR A 37 -0.68 -12.21 -12.52
C TYR A 37 -0.69 -12.77 -13.94
N LYS A 38 -0.45 -11.92 -14.97
CA LYS A 38 -0.37 -12.37 -16.37
C LYS A 38 0.75 -13.42 -16.53
N ALA A 39 1.87 -13.30 -15.83
CA ALA A 39 2.99 -14.23 -15.92
C ALA A 39 2.62 -15.65 -15.48
N TRP A 40 1.70 -15.77 -14.52
CA TRP A 40 1.24 -17.08 -14.02
C TRP A 40 0.01 -17.63 -14.73
N LEU A 41 -0.83 -16.76 -15.29
CA LEU A 41 -2.18 -17.14 -15.73
C LEU A 41 -2.39 -17.09 -17.24
N SER A 42 -1.43 -16.56 -18.02
CA SER A 42 -1.58 -16.39 -19.46
C SER A 42 -0.62 -17.28 -20.23
N ASP A 43 -1.15 -17.94 -21.26
CA ASP A 43 -0.36 -18.69 -22.24
C ASP A 43 0.21 -17.78 -23.35
N GLU A 44 -0.31 -16.53 -23.48
CA GLU A 44 0.20 -15.55 -24.44
C GLU A 44 1.60 -15.10 -24.06
N PRO A 45 2.63 -15.34 -24.90
CA PRO A 45 3.99 -14.92 -24.62
C PRO A 45 4.08 -13.42 -24.39
N PHE A 46 4.80 -13.00 -23.35
CA PHE A 46 5.05 -11.58 -23.07
C PHE A 46 6.30 -11.37 -22.21
N VAL A 47 6.76 -10.14 -22.18
CA VAL A 47 7.77 -9.63 -21.24
C VAL A 47 7.35 -8.24 -20.80
N HIS A 48 7.59 -7.87 -19.54
CA HIS A 48 7.23 -6.57 -18.97
C HIS A 48 8.28 -6.09 -17.97
N ILE A 49 8.86 -4.93 -18.24
CA ILE A 49 9.75 -4.23 -17.30
C ILE A 49 8.89 -3.46 -16.29
N CYS A 50 9.08 -3.73 -15.01
CA CYS A 50 8.34 -3.07 -13.94
C CYS A 50 8.86 -1.66 -13.65
N GLY A 51 8.01 -0.84 -13.01
CA GLY A 51 8.39 0.48 -12.51
C GLY A 51 8.58 1.53 -13.60
N LYS A 52 7.93 1.41 -14.75
CA LYS A 52 8.07 2.33 -15.90
C LYS A 52 7.77 3.79 -15.57
N ARG A 53 6.98 4.06 -14.55
CA ARG A 53 6.68 5.43 -14.11
C ARG A 53 7.71 6.00 -13.12
N TYR A 54 8.54 5.15 -12.54
CA TYR A 54 9.65 5.55 -11.67
C TYR A 54 10.89 5.80 -12.53
N VAL A 55 10.89 6.93 -13.24
CA VAL A 55 11.92 7.31 -14.22
C VAL A 55 13.15 7.88 -13.54
N ASP A 56 12.98 8.88 -12.66
CA ASP A 56 14.06 9.56 -11.98
C ASP A 56 14.57 8.73 -10.81
N ARG A 57 15.84 8.36 -10.81
CA ARG A 57 16.44 7.49 -9.81
C ARG A 57 17.75 8.07 -9.31
N VAL A 58 17.95 8.04 -7.98
CA VAL A 58 19.12 8.62 -7.32
C VAL A 58 20.25 7.60 -7.10
N GLU A 59 19.97 6.32 -7.16
CA GLU A 59 20.94 5.25 -6.96
C GLU A 59 21.93 5.17 -8.15
N GLU A 60 23.16 4.75 -7.93
CA GLU A 60 24.15 4.49 -9.00
C GLU A 60 23.83 3.22 -9.77
N ASN A 61 23.36 2.20 -9.05
CA ASN A 61 22.84 0.97 -9.63
C ASN A 61 21.39 0.81 -9.20
N THR A 62 20.53 0.54 -10.14
CA THR A 62 19.10 0.40 -9.89
C THR A 62 18.66 -1.03 -10.07
N LYS A 63 17.79 -1.49 -9.18
CA LYS A 63 17.13 -2.78 -9.32
C LYS A 63 16.06 -2.69 -10.40
N VAL A 64 16.10 -3.62 -11.34
CA VAL A 64 15.12 -3.76 -12.42
C VAL A 64 14.45 -5.13 -12.26
N THR A 65 13.13 -5.10 -12.07
CA THR A 65 12.30 -6.30 -12.06
C THR A 65 11.64 -6.45 -13.42
N VAL A 66 11.66 -7.66 -13.95
CA VAL A 66 10.98 -8.01 -15.20
C VAL A 66 10.05 -9.18 -14.93
N TYR A 67 8.83 -9.12 -15.43
CA TYR A 67 7.88 -10.22 -15.41
C TYR A 67 7.73 -10.83 -16.80
N SER A 68 7.74 -12.14 -16.89
CA SER A 68 7.53 -12.85 -18.14
C SER A 68 7.05 -14.27 -17.88
N ASN A 69 6.22 -14.84 -18.77
CA ASN A 69 5.89 -16.26 -18.79
C ASN A 69 6.86 -17.08 -19.63
N GLN A 70 7.91 -16.45 -20.17
CA GLN A 70 8.97 -17.13 -20.89
C GLN A 70 10.03 -17.64 -19.91
N PRO A 71 10.73 -18.75 -20.23
CA PRO A 71 11.67 -19.39 -19.31
C PRO A 71 12.93 -18.57 -19.06
N GLU A 72 13.29 -17.67 -19.99
CA GLU A 72 14.50 -16.88 -19.94
C GLU A 72 14.24 -15.45 -20.39
N VAL A 73 14.85 -14.47 -19.70
CA VAL A 73 14.84 -13.06 -20.04
C VAL A 73 16.27 -12.55 -20.12
N GLU A 74 16.58 -11.78 -21.17
CA GLU A 74 17.79 -10.97 -21.30
C GLU A 74 17.45 -9.50 -21.15
N LEU A 75 18.21 -8.78 -20.30
CA LEU A 75 18.04 -7.32 -20.11
C LEU A 75 19.23 -6.59 -20.71
N PHE A 76 18.95 -5.49 -21.39
CA PHE A 76 19.94 -4.58 -21.96
C PHE A 76 19.79 -3.19 -21.36
N ALA A 77 20.92 -2.49 -21.13
CA ALA A 77 20.98 -1.07 -20.79
C ALA A 77 21.79 -0.34 -21.88
N ASN A 78 21.18 0.63 -22.54
CA ASN A 78 21.77 1.35 -23.67
C ASN A 78 22.43 0.41 -24.71
N GLY A 79 21.76 -0.69 -25.05
CA GLY A 79 22.21 -1.69 -26.00
C GLY A 79 23.26 -2.69 -25.49
N LYS A 80 23.77 -2.52 -24.26
CA LYS A 80 24.72 -3.44 -23.65
C LYS A 80 23.94 -4.48 -22.83
N SER A 81 24.17 -5.77 -23.08
CA SER A 81 23.57 -6.86 -22.32
C SER A 81 24.04 -6.85 -20.85
N LEU A 82 23.09 -6.98 -19.94
CA LEU A 82 23.29 -7.19 -18.51
C LEU A 82 23.20 -8.68 -18.14
N GLY A 83 23.11 -9.53 -19.17
CA GLY A 83 23.03 -10.98 -19.03
C GLY A 83 21.61 -11.51 -19.15
N LYS A 84 21.56 -12.85 -19.17
CA LYS A 84 20.34 -13.64 -19.24
C LYS A 84 20.06 -14.27 -17.89
N LYS A 85 18.78 -14.39 -17.54
CA LYS A 85 18.33 -15.05 -16.33
C LYS A 85 17.16 -15.96 -16.63
N SER A 86 17.11 -17.09 -15.92
CA SER A 86 15.97 -18.00 -15.90
C SER A 86 15.31 -17.92 -14.53
N SER A 87 14.00 -18.01 -14.47
CA SER A 87 13.25 -18.02 -13.21
C SER A 87 12.00 -18.88 -13.32
N PRO A 88 11.84 -19.90 -12.47
CA PRO A 88 10.62 -20.69 -12.41
C PRO A 88 9.44 -19.91 -11.82
N GLU A 89 9.72 -18.80 -11.15
CA GLU A 89 8.71 -17.95 -10.53
C GLU A 89 8.21 -16.84 -11.47
N HIS A 90 8.71 -16.78 -12.73
CA HIS A 90 8.34 -15.76 -13.71
C HIS A 90 8.76 -14.33 -13.34
N PHE A 91 9.56 -14.14 -12.29
CA PHE A 91 10.11 -12.88 -11.82
C PHE A 91 11.62 -12.87 -12.01
N PHE A 92 12.12 -11.91 -12.76
CA PHE A 92 13.53 -11.81 -13.13
C PHE A 92 14.09 -10.49 -12.55
N TYR A 93 15.15 -10.58 -11.76
CA TYR A 93 15.75 -9.44 -11.06
C TYR A 93 17.13 -9.14 -11.64
N PHE A 94 17.31 -7.91 -12.08
CA PHE A 94 18.58 -7.42 -12.62
C PHE A 94 19.05 -6.20 -11.83
N GLU A 95 20.33 -5.87 -11.98
CA GLU A 95 20.91 -4.61 -11.60
C GLU A 95 21.40 -3.89 -12.85
N ALA A 96 20.96 -2.67 -13.04
CA ALA A 96 21.34 -1.85 -14.17
C ALA A 96 22.13 -0.62 -13.68
N PRO A 97 23.23 -0.24 -14.32
CA PRO A 97 23.90 1.02 -14.04
C PRO A 97 22.97 2.17 -14.39
N ASN A 98 22.84 3.13 -13.48
CA ASN A 98 22.01 4.31 -13.64
C ASN A 98 22.91 5.50 -13.95
N ILE A 99 23.26 5.71 -15.21
CA ILE A 99 24.22 6.72 -15.68
C ILE A 99 23.53 7.62 -16.70
N GLY A 100 23.23 8.86 -16.32
CA GLY A 100 22.54 9.79 -17.19
C GLY A 100 21.17 9.26 -17.62
N GLU A 101 20.90 9.25 -18.91
CA GLU A 101 19.71 8.65 -19.52
C GLU A 101 20.00 7.22 -19.96
N THR A 102 19.21 6.27 -19.48
CA THR A 102 19.40 4.84 -19.78
C THR A 102 18.12 4.23 -20.30
N THR A 103 18.19 3.71 -21.53
CA THR A 103 17.13 2.89 -22.12
C THR A 103 17.34 1.45 -21.70
N LEU A 104 16.32 0.86 -21.09
CA LEU A 104 16.26 -0.56 -20.70
C LEU A 104 15.43 -1.32 -21.74
N VAL A 105 15.94 -2.44 -22.20
CA VAL A 105 15.25 -3.34 -23.13
C VAL A 105 15.28 -4.74 -22.57
N ALA A 106 14.11 -5.33 -22.36
CA ALA A 106 13.98 -6.74 -21.97
C ALA A 106 13.54 -7.59 -23.19
N ILE A 107 14.20 -8.70 -23.41
CA ILE A 107 13.89 -9.66 -24.48
C ILE A 107 13.63 -11.03 -23.84
N ALA A 108 12.51 -11.64 -24.26
CA ALA A 108 12.12 -13.00 -23.84
C ALA A 108 11.50 -13.75 -25.03
N GLY A 109 12.26 -14.65 -25.64
CA GLY A 109 11.88 -15.26 -26.92
C GLY A 109 11.75 -14.18 -28.00
N GLU A 110 10.57 -14.12 -28.63
CA GLU A 110 10.25 -13.07 -29.63
C GLU A 110 9.64 -11.80 -29.01
N CYS A 111 9.40 -11.80 -27.69
CA CYS A 111 8.80 -10.68 -26.99
C CYS A 111 9.87 -9.66 -26.60
N LYS A 112 9.51 -8.37 -26.73
CA LYS A 112 10.35 -7.24 -26.37
C LYS A 112 9.52 -6.22 -25.56
N ASP A 113 10.13 -5.64 -24.52
CA ASP A 113 9.61 -4.51 -23.81
C ASP A 113 10.69 -3.48 -23.52
N GLU A 114 10.31 -2.22 -23.45
CA GLU A 114 11.23 -1.10 -23.27
C GLU A 114 10.80 -0.23 -22.09
N SER A 115 11.77 0.32 -21.41
CA SER A 115 11.61 1.29 -20.34
C SER A 115 12.76 2.29 -20.39
N PHE A 116 12.57 3.40 -19.71
CA PHE A 116 13.54 4.47 -19.64
C PHE A 116 13.74 4.87 -18.18
N ILE A 117 15.00 5.08 -17.77
CA ILE A 117 15.39 5.62 -16.48
C ILE A 117 16.36 6.76 -16.64
N ARG A 118 16.41 7.66 -15.68
CA ARG A 118 17.28 8.83 -15.67
C ARG A 118 17.93 9.00 -14.30
N LYS A 119 19.25 9.14 -14.29
CA LYS A 119 20.00 9.50 -13.09
C LYS A 119 19.69 10.94 -12.68
N VAL A 120 19.31 11.14 -11.45
CA VAL A 120 19.14 12.46 -10.85
C VAL A 120 19.90 12.53 -9.53
N GLU A 121 20.28 13.72 -9.09
CA GLU A 121 20.99 13.92 -7.83
C GLU A 121 20.03 13.95 -6.64
N THR A 122 18.82 14.47 -6.84
CA THR A 122 17.82 14.65 -5.77
C THR A 122 16.61 13.79 -6.05
N PHE A 123 16.12 13.10 -5.02
CA PHE A 123 14.93 12.27 -5.10
C PHE A 123 13.71 13.13 -5.51
N ASN A 124 12.93 12.63 -6.45
CA ASN A 124 11.68 13.27 -6.85
C ASN A 124 10.58 12.92 -5.84
N GLU A 125 10.21 13.88 -5.00
CA GLU A 125 9.21 13.73 -3.95
C GLU A 125 7.80 13.36 -4.47
N GLU A 126 7.52 13.57 -5.77
CA GLU A 126 6.25 13.12 -6.37
C GLU A 126 6.11 11.59 -6.44
N TYR A 127 7.20 10.85 -6.28
CA TYR A 127 7.17 9.39 -6.18
C TYR A 127 6.82 8.89 -4.78
N ARG A 128 6.86 9.75 -3.77
CA ARG A 128 6.39 9.36 -2.44
C ARG A 128 4.89 9.23 -2.42
N LEU A 129 4.44 8.13 -1.82
CA LEU A 129 3.03 7.99 -1.51
C LEU A 129 2.64 9.09 -0.51
N LYS A 130 1.81 10.02 -0.96
CA LYS A 130 1.25 11.05 -0.08
C LYS A 130 0.16 10.39 0.74
N GLU A 131 0.36 10.28 2.05
CA GLU A 131 -0.68 9.81 2.94
C GLU A 131 -1.78 10.85 3.02
N LYS A 132 -2.86 10.60 2.29
CA LYS A 132 -4.11 11.32 2.48
C LYS A 132 -4.97 10.48 3.40
N GLY A 133 -5.60 11.10 4.39
CA GLY A 133 -6.50 10.41 5.31
C GLY A 133 -7.63 9.67 4.58
N ALA A 134 -8.23 8.68 5.24
CA ALA A 134 -9.46 8.07 4.76
C ALA A 134 -10.52 9.14 4.48
N ILE A 135 -11.44 8.90 3.55
CA ILE A 135 -12.63 9.73 3.43
C ILE A 135 -13.35 9.68 4.78
N LEU A 136 -13.44 10.84 5.38
CA LEU A 136 -14.36 11.06 6.48
C LEU A 136 -15.78 10.93 5.93
N ASN A 137 -16.66 10.41 6.77
CA ASN A 137 -18.05 10.12 6.44
C ASN A 137 -18.70 11.26 5.61
N TRP A 138 -19.65 10.93 4.74
CA TRP A 138 -20.42 11.86 3.90
C TRP A 138 -21.08 13.03 4.66
N PHE A 139 -21.29 12.85 5.95
CA PHE A 139 -21.75 13.88 6.85
C PHE A 139 -20.52 14.51 7.49
N ASP A 140 -20.29 15.76 7.19
CA ASP A 140 -19.25 16.57 7.78
C ASP A 140 -19.61 16.76 9.27
N VAL A 141 -19.18 15.82 10.10
CA VAL A 141 -19.35 15.90 11.54
C VAL A 141 -18.11 16.57 12.10
N THR A 142 -18.16 17.87 12.20
CA THR A 142 -17.19 18.66 12.95
C THR A 142 -17.55 18.57 14.43
N ALA A 143 -16.62 18.03 15.23
CA ALA A 143 -16.77 18.10 16.67
C ALA A 143 -16.70 19.57 17.15
N PRO A 144 -17.43 19.96 18.20
CA PRO A 144 -17.20 21.23 18.87
C PRO A 144 -15.74 21.37 19.30
N GLU A 145 -15.27 22.60 19.47
CA GLU A 145 -13.91 22.85 19.94
C GLU A 145 -13.70 22.19 21.31
N GLY A 146 -12.61 21.45 21.46
CA GLY A 146 -12.28 20.71 22.68
C GLY A 146 -12.87 19.28 22.76
N TYR A 147 -13.58 18.83 21.73
CA TYR A 147 -14.14 17.48 21.68
C TYR A 147 -13.55 16.67 20.53
N PHE A 148 -13.53 15.34 20.70
CA PHE A 148 -13.25 14.42 19.61
C PHE A 148 -14.55 14.03 18.90
N SER A 149 -14.44 13.70 17.61
CA SER A 149 -15.56 13.19 16.83
C SER A 149 -15.40 11.71 16.55
N LEU A 150 -16.51 11.01 16.28
CA LEU A 150 -16.48 9.63 15.81
C LEU A 150 -15.70 9.43 14.50
N ASN A 151 -15.44 10.51 13.76
CA ASN A 151 -14.65 10.52 12.54
C ASN A 151 -13.16 10.79 12.79
N ASP A 152 -12.77 11.18 14.01
CA ASP A 152 -11.37 11.30 14.35
C ASP A 152 -10.70 9.92 14.38
N LYS A 153 -9.41 9.91 14.05
CA LYS A 153 -8.61 8.69 14.17
C LYS A 153 -8.38 8.36 15.64
N VAL A 154 -8.38 7.08 15.95
CA VAL A 154 -8.03 6.60 17.29
C VAL A 154 -6.64 7.10 17.71
N SER A 155 -5.67 7.16 16.78
CA SER A 155 -4.35 7.73 17.07
C SER A 155 -4.41 9.17 17.57
N LYS A 156 -5.32 10.00 17.05
CA LYS A 156 -5.49 11.39 17.50
C LYS A 156 -6.02 11.48 18.93
N ILE A 157 -6.87 10.53 19.34
CA ILE A 157 -7.35 10.41 20.72
C ILE A 157 -6.20 9.98 21.63
N MET A 158 -5.40 8.99 21.19
CA MET A 158 -4.26 8.48 21.93
C MET A 158 -3.12 9.50 22.08
N ASP A 159 -3.06 10.55 21.25
CA ASP A 159 -2.10 11.64 21.38
C ASP A 159 -2.41 12.57 22.58
N SER A 160 -3.61 12.49 23.15
CA SER A 160 -4.03 13.21 24.36
C SER A 160 -4.06 12.26 25.55
N GLU A 161 -3.20 12.49 26.55
CA GLU A 161 -3.05 11.60 27.73
C GLU A 161 -4.38 11.37 28.47
N GLU A 162 -5.22 12.39 28.60
CA GLU A 162 -6.53 12.30 29.26
C GLU A 162 -7.53 11.52 28.41
N ALA A 163 -7.60 11.81 27.11
CA ALA A 163 -8.51 11.14 26.20
C ALA A 163 -8.08 9.68 25.94
N ASP A 164 -6.77 9.40 25.85
CA ASP A 164 -6.26 8.02 25.73
C ASP A 164 -6.66 7.17 26.93
N LYS A 165 -6.57 7.72 28.13
CA LYS A 165 -6.99 7.00 29.35
C LYS A 165 -8.47 6.62 29.30
N ILE A 166 -9.35 7.59 29.02
CA ILE A 166 -10.80 7.37 28.94
C ILE A 166 -11.11 6.33 27.85
N PHE A 167 -10.55 6.52 26.67
CA PHE A 167 -10.77 5.62 25.55
C PHE A 167 -10.22 4.22 25.78
N SER A 168 -9.04 4.10 26.38
CA SER A 168 -8.41 2.83 26.72
C SER A 168 -9.19 2.08 27.81
N ASP A 169 -9.68 2.77 28.83
CA ASP A 169 -10.53 2.18 29.88
C ASP A 169 -11.83 1.61 29.30
N PHE A 170 -12.38 2.24 28.26
CA PHE A 170 -13.58 1.76 27.56
C PHE A 170 -13.26 0.58 26.61
N ILE A 171 -12.21 0.69 25.80
CA ILE A 171 -11.90 -0.26 24.73
C ILE A 171 -11.25 -1.56 25.23
N ASN A 172 -10.37 -1.48 26.24
CA ASN A 172 -9.60 -2.65 26.69
C ASN A 172 -10.46 -3.82 27.18
N PRO A 173 -11.55 -3.64 27.94
CA PRO A 173 -12.46 -4.73 28.34
C PRO A 173 -13.10 -5.41 27.11
N LEU A 174 -13.48 -4.63 26.10
CA LEU A 174 -14.11 -5.12 24.87
C LEU A 174 -13.13 -5.94 24.03
N MET A 175 -11.88 -5.47 23.93
CA MET A 175 -10.81 -6.17 23.21
C MET A 175 -10.34 -7.43 23.94
N SER A 176 -10.35 -7.44 25.27
CA SER A 176 -9.97 -8.62 26.08
C SER A 176 -10.92 -9.78 25.86
N GLY A 177 -12.20 -9.50 25.63
CA GLY A 177 -13.20 -10.52 25.30
C GLY A 177 -12.96 -11.19 23.93
N MET A 178 -12.30 -10.48 22.99
CA MET A 178 -11.98 -10.98 21.65
C MET A 178 -10.69 -11.81 21.59
N MET A 179 -9.74 -11.51 22.46
CA MET A 179 -8.39 -12.07 22.40
C MET A 179 -8.19 -13.17 23.42
N GLY A 180 -8.99 -14.18 23.57
CA GLY A 180 -8.82 -15.28 24.53
C GLY A 180 -7.46 -15.26 25.26
N ALA A 181 -7.42 -15.44 26.54
CA ALA A 181 -6.41 -15.18 27.57
C ALA A 181 -4.95 -15.61 27.26
N GLU A 182 -4.33 -15.19 26.17
CA GLU A 182 -2.88 -15.27 25.97
C GLU A 182 -2.23 -13.90 26.18
N LYS A 183 -1.95 -13.58 27.45
CA LYS A 183 -1.01 -12.53 27.82
C LYS A 183 0.39 -12.93 27.37
N LYS A 184 0.87 -12.37 26.25
CA LYS A 184 2.30 -12.20 26.02
C LYS A 184 2.66 -10.75 26.32
N GLU A 185 3.40 -10.56 27.40
CA GLU A 185 4.13 -9.33 27.69
C GLU A 185 5.13 -9.08 26.55
N SER A 186 4.79 -8.22 25.63
CA SER A 186 5.75 -7.66 24.68
C SER A 186 5.78 -6.14 24.89
N ASN A 187 6.96 -5.63 25.23
CA ASN A 187 7.25 -4.21 25.45
C ASN A 187 7.30 -3.36 24.17
N GLU A 188 6.83 -3.87 23.03
CA GLU A 188 6.67 -3.09 21.82
C GLU A 188 5.21 -2.69 21.65
N PRO A 189 4.93 -1.44 21.21
CA PRO A 189 3.55 -1.06 20.87
C PRO A 189 3.05 -2.04 19.82
N ASN A 190 2.14 -2.88 20.22
CA ASN A 190 1.60 -4.02 19.49
C ASN A 190 1.21 -3.53 18.08
N ALA A 191 1.62 -4.26 17.03
CA ALA A 191 1.27 -3.97 15.64
C ALA A 191 -0.26 -3.78 15.47
N MET A 192 -1.04 -4.43 16.32
CA MET A 192 -2.49 -4.29 16.43
C MET A 192 -2.91 -2.90 16.91
N MET A 193 -2.22 -2.30 17.88
CA MET A 193 -2.52 -0.93 18.34
C MET A 193 -2.20 0.11 17.28
N LYS A 194 -1.12 -0.08 16.52
CA LYS A 194 -0.82 0.77 15.36
C LYS A 194 -1.88 0.66 14.27
N MET A 195 -2.39 -0.55 14.03
CA MET A 195 -3.46 -0.78 13.07
C MET A 195 -4.77 -0.12 13.53
N ILE A 196 -5.15 -0.31 14.81
CA ILE A 196 -6.34 0.31 15.43
C ILE A 196 -6.22 1.84 15.38
N GLY A 197 -5.06 2.39 15.69
CA GLY A 197 -4.78 3.82 15.63
C GLY A 197 -5.07 4.46 14.26
N SER A 198 -4.96 3.68 13.18
CA SER A 198 -5.24 4.17 11.82
C SER A 198 -6.74 4.28 11.49
N PHE A 199 -7.60 3.63 12.28
CA PHE A 199 -9.05 3.66 12.06
C PHE A 199 -9.69 4.91 12.67
N THR A 200 -10.83 5.32 12.12
CA THR A 200 -11.72 6.23 12.82
C THR A 200 -12.45 5.49 13.94
N VAL A 201 -12.88 6.21 14.97
CA VAL A 201 -13.68 5.63 16.07
C VAL A 201 -14.91 4.90 15.53
N LEU A 202 -15.62 5.52 14.58
CA LEU A 202 -16.80 4.91 13.93
C LEU A 202 -16.45 3.58 13.23
N ARG A 203 -15.27 3.50 12.59
CA ARG A 203 -14.82 2.27 11.94
C ARG A 203 -14.50 1.18 12.95
N LEU A 204 -13.88 1.54 14.05
CA LEU A 204 -13.58 0.59 15.12
C LEU A 204 -14.87 -0.03 15.69
N ILE A 205 -15.91 0.78 15.92
CA ILE A 205 -17.23 0.28 16.36
C ILE A 205 -17.79 -0.73 15.37
N THR A 206 -17.73 -0.39 14.06
CA THR A 206 -18.25 -1.28 13.03
C THR A 206 -17.52 -2.63 13.03
N LEU A 207 -16.22 -2.63 13.29
CA LEU A 207 -15.42 -3.85 13.38
C LEU A 207 -15.76 -4.65 14.65
N LEU A 208 -15.93 -3.99 15.80
CA LEU A 208 -16.35 -4.64 17.05
C LEU A 208 -17.73 -5.26 16.90
N SER A 209 -18.67 -4.58 16.26
CA SER A 209 -20.00 -5.11 15.99
C SER A 209 -19.99 -6.35 15.08
N ALA A 210 -19.02 -6.45 14.16
CA ALA A 210 -18.87 -7.62 13.29
C ALA A 210 -18.39 -8.89 14.04
N VAL A 211 -17.85 -8.74 15.24
CA VAL A 211 -17.40 -9.84 16.12
C VAL A 211 -18.27 -10.00 17.36
N GLU A 212 -19.55 -9.64 17.24
CA GLU A 212 -20.59 -9.78 18.28
C GLU A 212 -20.39 -8.91 19.55
N VAL A 213 -19.42 -8.00 19.54
CA VAL A 213 -19.26 -7.01 20.61
C VAL A 213 -20.26 -5.88 20.35
N LYS A 214 -21.30 -5.81 21.17
CA LYS A 214 -22.33 -4.76 21.05
C LYS A 214 -21.85 -3.49 21.73
N VAL A 215 -21.40 -2.54 20.94
CA VAL A 215 -21.14 -1.16 21.37
C VAL A 215 -22.06 -0.28 20.58
N THR A 216 -22.82 0.55 21.25
CA THR A 216 -23.72 1.50 20.59
C THR A 216 -22.98 2.80 20.28
N LYS A 217 -23.49 3.53 19.29
CA LYS A 217 -22.97 4.83 18.94
C LYS A 217 -23.16 5.84 20.08
N GLU A 218 -24.26 5.72 20.82
CA GLU A 218 -24.61 6.54 21.95
C GLU A 218 -23.61 6.37 23.10
N GLU A 219 -23.23 5.14 23.45
CA GLU A 219 -22.23 4.87 24.49
C GLU A 219 -20.86 5.49 24.21
N LEU A 220 -20.53 5.74 22.95
CA LEU A 220 -19.28 6.38 22.55
C LEU A 220 -19.38 7.90 22.44
N LEU A 221 -20.58 8.44 22.28
CA LEU A 221 -20.82 9.87 22.32
C LEU A 221 -20.86 10.43 23.73
N ASP A 222 -21.05 9.54 24.73
CA ASP A 222 -21.11 9.88 26.16
C ASP A 222 -19.72 9.78 26.82
N LEU A 223 -18.68 9.32 26.11
CA LEU A 223 -17.28 9.35 26.55
C LEU A 223 -16.65 10.72 26.36
#